data_2dc64d973c086233dbca030322583f3f
#
_entry.id   2dc64d973c086233dbca030322583f3f
#
_cell.length_a   1.000
_cell.length_b   1.000
_cell.length_c   1.000
_cell.angle_alpha   90.00
_cell.angle_beta   90.00
_cell.angle_gamma   90.00
#
_symmetry.space_group_name_H-M   'P 1'
#
loop_
_entity.id
_entity.type
_entity.pdbx_description
1 polymer ?
#
loop_
_entity_poly.entity_id
_entity_poly.type
_entity_poly.pdbx_seq_one_letter_code
_entity_poly.pdbx_strand_id
1 'polypeptide(L)'
;MYVILGASGNTGSVVATTLLERGKQVRAVARDVKKLEGLRAKGAEVVSADVQDAASMARVLAGAEGAYLLVPPDNTSTDLVARGRKIIDGYVEALAKASVKHAVVLSSVAAQQPAGTGPIVITHYAEHTLPKAPATTFTFLRAAYFMENVLNFAYPIKHDGVLPVFGGGEAYPFPMVATRDIGHVAAEALLAPPSAHAWIELSGPKEYSYVEAAAEASTILGREVKATVLPIDAMVPTLTSIGLSPNVAGLYREMTEAAGKGLVMFEGKGSQRGKVTLGDVLRAGLR
;
A
#
# COMPACT_ATOMS: atom_id res chain seq x y z
N MET A 1 -18.00 15.11 3.10
CA MET A 1 -17.53 13.95 3.91
C MET A 1 -16.61 13.10 3.05
N TYR A 2 -15.44 12.76 3.57
CA TYR A 2 -14.49 11.84 2.92
C TYR A 2 -14.50 10.49 3.64
N VAL A 3 -14.59 9.39 2.89
CA VAL A 3 -14.59 8.02 3.44
C VAL A 3 -13.22 7.39 3.24
N ILE A 4 -12.59 6.94 4.31
CA ILE A 4 -11.22 6.41 4.28
C ILE A 4 -11.25 4.95 4.70
N LEU A 5 -11.08 4.05 3.73
CA LEU A 5 -10.93 2.61 4.00
C LEU A 5 -9.53 2.31 4.51
N GLY A 6 -9.41 1.29 5.36
CA GLY A 6 -8.13 0.94 5.97
C GLY A 6 -7.56 2.04 6.87
N ALA A 7 -8.41 2.83 7.51
CA ALA A 7 -8.01 3.98 8.33
C ALA A 7 -7.17 3.62 9.57
N SER A 8 -7.12 2.35 9.95
CA SER A 8 -6.21 1.85 11.00
C SER A 8 -4.83 1.43 10.49
N GLY A 9 -4.61 1.46 9.17
CA GLY A 9 -3.34 1.08 8.55
C GLY A 9 -2.41 2.28 8.30
N ASN A 10 -1.20 1.99 7.81
CA ASN A 10 -0.13 2.98 7.67
C ASN A 10 -0.49 4.13 6.72
N THR A 11 -1.12 3.87 5.58
CA THR A 11 -1.50 4.92 4.62
C THR A 11 -2.82 5.58 4.98
N GLY A 12 -3.87 4.78 5.29
CA GLY A 12 -5.21 5.29 5.58
C GLY A 12 -5.28 6.19 6.82
N SER A 13 -4.48 5.90 7.86
CA SER A 13 -4.40 6.74 9.05
C SER A 13 -3.83 8.13 8.74
N VAL A 14 -2.85 8.19 7.85
CA VAL A 14 -2.27 9.47 7.39
C VAL A 14 -3.26 10.24 6.53
N VAL A 15 -3.95 9.57 5.59
CA VAL A 15 -5.02 10.23 4.79
C VAL A 15 -6.07 10.83 5.70
N ALA A 16 -6.60 10.05 6.65
CA ALA A 16 -7.64 10.50 7.56
C ALA A 16 -7.17 11.68 8.43
N THR A 17 -5.98 11.58 9.01
CA THR A 17 -5.40 12.65 9.84
C THR A 17 -5.20 13.93 9.03
N THR A 18 -4.61 13.85 7.84
CA THR A 18 -4.36 15.01 6.97
C THR A 18 -5.66 15.72 6.59
N LEU A 19 -6.72 14.98 6.27
CA LEU A 19 -8.03 15.58 5.95
C LEU A 19 -8.67 16.24 7.16
N LEU A 20 -8.59 15.64 8.35
CA LEU A 20 -9.09 16.24 9.60
C LEU A 20 -8.34 17.53 9.93
N GLU A 21 -7.02 17.57 9.79
CA GLU A 21 -6.19 18.77 9.98
C GLU A 21 -6.52 19.88 8.98
N ARG A 22 -7.06 19.53 7.81
CA ARG A 22 -7.59 20.47 6.81
C ARG A 22 -9.06 20.84 7.06
N GLY A 23 -9.63 20.48 8.22
CA GLY A 23 -11.01 20.81 8.61
C GLY A 23 -12.07 20.02 7.81
N LYS A 24 -11.72 18.91 7.21
CA LYS A 24 -12.67 18.06 6.45
C LYS A 24 -13.38 17.08 7.36
N GLN A 25 -14.64 16.79 7.04
CA GLN A 25 -15.37 15.70 7.68
C GLN A 25 -14.85 14.37 7.15
N VAL A 26 -14.47 13.46 8.05
CA VAL A 26 -13.89 12.15 7.72
C VAL A 26 -14.70 11.04 8.37
N ARG A 27 -15.06 10.05 7.58
CA ARG A 27 -15.53 8.73 8.03
C ARG A 27 -14.39 7.73 7.91
N ALA A 28 -13.80 7.36 9.03
CA ALA A 28 -12.72 6.40 9.14
C ALA A 28 -13.27 4.98 9.27
N VAL A 29 -12.83 4.08 8.40
CA VAL A 29 -13.38 2.72 8.29
C VAL A 29 -12.30 1.68 8.57
N ALA A 30 -12.59 0.76 9.49
CA ALA A 30 -11.78 -0.42 9.76
C ALA A 30 -12.65 -1.58 10.26
N ARG A 31 -12.14 -2.80 10.25
CA ARG A 31 -12.83 -3.96 10.86
C ARG A 31 -12.94 -3.83 12.37
N ASP A 32 -11.89 -3.33 13.01
CA ASP A 32 -11.83 -3.08 14.46
C ASP A 32 -11.80 -1.58 14.74
N VAL A 33 -12.92 -1.05 15.21
CA VAL A 33 -13.06 0.38 15.54
C VAL A 33 -12.21 0.83 16.72
N LYS A 34 -11.79 -0.08 17.60
CA LYS A 34 -10.90 0.27 18.72
C LYS A 34 -9.55 0.84 18.23
N LYS A 35 -9.10 0.41 17.05
CA LYS A 35 -7.89 0.94 16.42
C LYS A 35 -8.06 2.36 15.85
N LEU A 36 -9.28 2.90 15.86
CA LEU A 36 -9.62 4.22 15.33
C LEU A 36 -9.86 5.28 16.42
N GLU A 37 -9.66 4.95 17.70
CA GLU A 37 -9.91 5.89 18.81
C GLU A 37 -9.10 7.18 18.68
N GLY A 38 -7.86 7.11 18.20
CA GLY A 38 -7.06 8.30 17.92
C GLY A 38 -7.65 9.21 16.82
N LEU A 39 -8.31 8.64 15.82
CA LEU A 39 -9.00 9.39 14.78
C LEU A 39 -10.36 9.91 15.29
N ARG A 40 -11.07 9.14 16.10
CA ARG A 40 -12.29 9.58 16.78
C ARG A 40 -12.02 10.81 17.66
N ALA A 41 -10.96 10.78 18.45
CA ALA A 41 -10.56 11.92 19.30
C ALA A 41 -10.22 13.18 18.48
N LYS A 42 -9.83 13.02 17.21
CA LYS A 42 -9.60 14.10 16.25
C LYS A 42 -10.88 14.54 15.50
N GLY A 43 -12.04 13.96 15.81
CA GLY A 43 -13.33 14.32 15.22
C GLY A 43 -13.78 13.47 14.04
N ALA A 44 -13.14 12.33 13.75
CA ALA A 44 -13.63 11.41 12.73
C ALA A 44 -14.88 10.65 13.18
N GLU A 45 -15.83 10.45 12.28
CA GLU A 45 -16.82 9.39 12.39
C GLU A 45 -16.12 8.05 12.18
N VAL A 46 -16.25 7.10 13.13
CA VAL A 46 -15.62 5.79 13.00
C VAL A 46 -16.67 4.71 12.77
N VAL A 47 -16.45 3.86 11.76
CA VAL A 47 -17.39 2.84 11.33
C VAL A 47 -16.68 1.50 11.17
N SER A 48 -17.32 0.43 11.71
CA SER A 48 -16.87 -0.94 11.45
C SER A 48 -17.47 -1.44 10.14
N ALA A 49 -16.62 -1.94 9.24
CA ALA A 49 -17.06 -2.57 8.02
C ALA A 49 -16.01 -3.53 7.46
N ASP A 50 -16.49 -4.57 6.76
CA ASP A 50 -15.64 -5.46 5.97
C ASP A 50 -15.73 -5.07 4.49
N VAL A 51 -14.58 -4.82 3.89
CA VAL A 51 -14.49 -4.48 2.46
C VAL A 51 -14.95 -5.60 1.52
N GLN A 52 -15.10 -6.83 2.02
CA GLN A 52 -15.63 -7.96 1.27
C GLN A 52 -17.16 -7.97 1.20
N ASP A 53 -17.84 -7.16 2.01
CA ASP A 53 -19.31 -7.00 2.00
C ASP A 53 -19.69 -5.75 1.18
N ALA A 54 -20.08 -5.96 -0.07
CA ALA A 54 -20.48 -4.88 -0.99
C ALA A 54 -21.68 -4.07 -0.44
N ALA A 55 -22.63 -4.70 0.26
CA ALA A 55 -23.77 -4.00 0.85
C ALA A 55 -23.32 -3.08 2.01
N SER A 56 -22.39 -3.56 2.83
CA SER A 56 -21.76 -2.74 3.86
C SER A 56 -20.99 -1.56 3.25
N MET A 57 -20.24 -1.80 2.19
CA MET A 57 -19.50 -0.74 1.49
C MET A 57 -20.44 0.33 0.91
N ALA A 58 -21.58 -0.06 0.31
CA ALA A 58 -22.56 0.91 -0.19
C ALA A 58 -23.10 1.82 0.93
N ARG A 59 -23.37 1.26 2.11
CA ARG A 59 -23.80 2.07 3.29
C ARG A 59 -22.70 2.99 3.78
N VAL A 60 -21.46 2.50 3.83
CA VAL A 60 -20.30 3.26 4.32
C VAL A 60 -19.97 4.42 3.38
N LEU A 61 -20.09 4.21 2.07
CA LEU A 61 -19.81 5.22 1.05
C LEU A 61 -20.97 6.20 0.84
N ALA A 62 -22.17 5.94 1.38
CA ALA A 62 -23.32 6.82 1.21
C ALA A 62 -23.02 8.25 1.72
N GLY A 63 -23.30 9.24 0.86
CA GLY A 63 -23.05 10.65 1.13
C GLY A 63 -21.59 11.08 1.08
N ALA A 64 -20.68 10.21 0.60
CA ALA A 64 -19.28 10.56 0.43
C ALA A 64 -19.07 11.51 -0.75
N GLU A 65 -18.34 12.58 -0.52
CA GLU A 65 -17.80 13.49 -1.54
C GLU A 65 -16.63 12.82 -2.28
N GLY A 66 -15.75 12.16 -1.51
CA GLY A 66 -14.63 11.40 -2.02
C GLY A 66 -14.30 10.20 -1.15
N ALA A 67 -13.60 9.21 -1.72
CA ALA A 67 -13.21 7.99 -1.01
C ALA A 67 -11.76 7.60 -1.27
N TYR A 68 -11.06 7.15 -0.21
CA TYR A 68 -9.78 6.47 -0.33
C TYR A 68 -10.02 4.96 -0.27
N LEU A 69 -9.64 4.26 -1.33
CA LEU A 69 -9.86 2.84 -1.52
C LEU A 69 -8.55 2.07 -1.56
N LEU A 70 -8.52 0.90 -0.97
CA LEU A 70 -7.42 -0.05 -1.06
C LEU A 70 -7.93 -1.48 -0.91
N VAL A 71 -7.19 -2.44 -1.42
CA VAL A 71 -7.38 -3.86 -1.10
C VAL A 71 -6.49 -4.19 0.10
N PRO A 72 -7.05 -4.45 1.29
CA PRO A 72 -6.23 -4.76 2.46
C PRO A 72 -5.46 -6.07 2.27
N PRO A 73 -4.19 -6.14 2.73
CA PRO A 73 -3.43 -7.38 2.70
C PRO A 73 -4.13 -8.47 3.54
N ASP A 74 -3.97 -9.70 3.10
CA ASP A 74 -4.40 -10.90 3.84
C ASP A 74 -3.32 -11.97 3.69
N ASN A 75 -2.40 -12.00 4.65
CA ASN A 75 -1.25 -12.89 4.63
C ASN A 75 -1.63 -14.38 4.75
N THR A 76 -2.85 -14.68 5.17
CA THR A 76 -3.36 -16.04 5.37
C THR A 76 -4.28 -16.52 4.23
N SER A 77 -4.53 -15.66 3.24
CA SER A 77 -5.41 -16.00 2.12
C SER A 77 -4.91 -17.23 1.34
N THR A 78 -5.83 -18.13 1.05
CA THR A 78 -5.56 -19.31 0.20
C THR A 78 -5.65 -18.98 -1.30
N ASP A 79 -6.31 -17.87 -1.65
CA ASP A 79 -6.34 -17.29 -2.98
C ASP A 79 -6.47 -15.76 -2.87
N LEU A 80 -5.30 -15.10 -2.77
CA LEU A 80 -5.24 -13.65 -2.59
C LEU A 80 -5.77 -12.89 -3.81
N VAL A 81 -5.53 -13.42 -5.02
CA VAL A 81 -5.95 -12.77 -6.27
C VAL A 81 -7.47 -12.80 -6.42
N ALA A 82 -8.09 -13.96 -6.23
CA ALA A 82 -9.56 -14.07 -6.28
C ALA A 82 -10.23 -13.20 -5.20
N ARG A 83 -9.68 -13.18 -3.98
CA ARG A 83 -10.14 -12.30 -2.91
C ARG A 83 -10.03 -10.82 -3.30
N GLY A 84 -8.92 -10.41 -3.87
CA GLY A 84 -8.71 -9.03 -4.31
C GLY A 84 -9.71 -8.62 -5.39
N ARG A 85 -9.93 -9.45 -6.40
CA ARG A 85 -10.92 -9.22 -7.46
C ARG A 85 -12.34 -9.09 -6.90
N LYS A 86 -12.73 -9.98 -5.99
CA LYS A 86 -14.06 -9.91 -5.33
C LYS A 86 -14.27 -8.58 -4.60
N ILE A 87 -13.25 -8.08 -3.90
CA ILE A 87 -13.32 -6.78 -3.21
C ILE A 87 -13.51 -5.65 -4.22
N ILE A 88 -12.76 -5.67 -5.33
CA ILE A 88 -12.80 -4.64 -6.36
C ILE A 88 -14.17 -4.63 -7.06
N ASP A 89 -14.73 -5.80 -7.39
CA ASP A 89 -16.06 -5.91 -7.96
C ASP A 89 -17.13 -5.35 -7.01
N GLY A 90 -17.02 -5.65 -5.70
CA GLY A 90 -17.87 -5.08 -4.66
C GLY A 90 -17.75 -3.55 -4.55
N TYR A 91 -16.57 -3.00 -4.79
CA TYR A 91 -16.39 -1.54 -4.82
C TYR A 91 -17.11 -0.90 -6.02
N VAL A 92 -17.10 -1.52 -7.20
CA VAL A 92 -17.85 -1.03 -8.37
C VAL A 92 -19.33 -0.92 -8.05
N GLU A 93 -19.92 -1.98 -7.45
CA GLU A 93 -21.33 -1.98 -7.05
C GLU A 93 -21.63 -0.91 -5.97
N ALA A 94 -20.77 -0.81 -4.97
CA ALA A 94 -20.94 0.12 -3.86
C ALA A 94 -20.82 1.59 -4.32
N LEU A 95 -19.86 1.92 -5.16
CA LEU A 95 -19.65 3.24 -5.72
C LEU A 95 -20.84 3.67 -6.61
N ALA A 96 -21.35 2.75 -7.43
CA ALA A 96 -22.53 3.00 -8.26
C ALA A 96 -23.77 3.36 -7.44
N LYS A 97 -23.98 2.65 -6.31
CA LYS A 97 -25.11 2.91 -5.38
C LYS A 97 -24.93 4.18 -4.57
N ALA A 98 -23.71 4.49 -4.16
CA ALA A 98 -23.41 5.63 -3.29
C ALA A 98 -23.22 6.96 -4.05
N SER A 99 -23.07 6.92 -5.37
CA SER A 99 -22.84 8.08 -6.24
C SER A 99 -21.61 8.93 -5.82
N VAL A 100 -20.53 8.28 -5.41
CA VAL A 100 -19.27 8.94 -5.04
C VAL A 100 -18.66 9.58 -6.28
N LYS A 101 -18.33 10.87 -6.21
CA LYS A 101 -17.83 11.63 -7.36
C LYS A 101 -16.38 11.33 -7.69
N HIS A 102 -15.55 11.09 -6.67
CA HIS A 102 -14.13 10.85 -6.83
C HIS A 102 -13.60 9.81 -5.86
N ALA A 103 -12.71 8.95 -6.33
CA ALA A 103 -12.00 8.02 -5.46
C ALA A 103 -10.50 8.02 -5.77
N VAL A 104 -9.68 8.05 -4.72
CA VAL A 104 -8.25 7.77 -4.79
C VAL A 104 -8.03 6.31 -4.43
N VAL A 105 -7.39 5.58 -5.30
CA VAL A 105 -7.15 4.14 -5.16
C VAL A 105 -5.67 3.91 -4.93
N LEU A 106 -5.32 3.23 -3.85
CA LEU A 106 -3.95 2.77 -3.64
C LEU A 106 -3.64 1.66 -4.64
N SER A 107 -2.87 2.02 -5.64
CA SER A 107 -2.34 1.16 -6.68
C SER A 107 -0.84 0.89 -6.45
N SER A 108 -0.16 0.33 -7.40
CA SER A 108 1.24 -0.09 -7.29
C SER A 108 2.04 0.29 -8.52
N VAL A 109 3.34 0.50 -8.36
CA VAL A 109 4.31 0.34 -9.43
C VAL A 109 4.01 -0.97 -10.18
N ALA A 110 4.21 -0.99 -11.48
CA ALA A 110 3.91 -2.13 -12.37
C ALA A 110 2.41 -2.52 -12.50
N ALA A 111 1.46 -1.72 -12.02
CA ALA A 111 0.02 -2.01 -12.20
C ALA A 111 -0.42 -2.03 -13.67
N GLN A 112 0.38 -1.51 -14.62
CA GLN A 112 0.14 -1.66 -16.05
C GLN A 112 0.34 -3.09 -16.55
N GLN A 113 1.05 -3.95 -15.81
CA GLN A 113 1.33 -5.34 -16.22
C GLN A 113 0.14 -6.24 -15.89
N PRO A 114 -0.41 -6.99 -16.87
CA PRO A 114 -1.60 -7.81 -16.67
C PRO A 114 -1.34 -9.12 -15.91
N ALA A 115 -0.10 -9.58 -15.85
CA ALA A 115 0.29 -10.85 -15.26
C ALA A 115 1.78 -10.89 -14.91
N GLY A 116 2.19 -11.90 -14.14
CA GLY A 116 3.59 -12.20 -13.85
C GLY A 116 4.24 -11.30 -12.83
N THR A 117 3.46 -10.52 -12.09
CA THR A 117 3.95 -9.56 -11.07
C THR A 117 3.43 -9.86 -9.67
N GLY A 118 3.03 -11.10 -9.42
CA GLY A 118 2.53 -11.55 -8.13
C GLY A 118 1.29 -10.77 -7.68
N PRO A 119 1.24 -10.25 -6.44
CA PRO A 119 0.05 -9.58 -5.93
C PRO A 119 -0.30 -8.27 -6.67
N ILE A 120 0.63 -7.70 -7.45
CA ILE A 120 0.40 -6.46 -8.21
C ILE A 120 -0.70 -6.63 -9.27
N VAL A 121 -0.95 -7.86 -9.76
CA VAL A 121 -2.06 -8.14 -10.69
C VAL A 121 -3.43 -7.75 -10.12
N ILE A 122 -3.56 -7.64 -8.80
CA ILE A 122 -4.79 -7.15 -8.15
C ILE A 122 -4.98 -5.67 -8.42
N THR A 123 -3.91 -4.88 -8.37
CA THR A 123 -3.96 -3.44 -8.66
C THR A 123 -4.17 -3.19 -10.17
N HIS A 124 -3.58 -4.02 -11.03
CA HIS A 124 -3.92 -4.03 -12.46
C HIS A 124 -5.43 -4.22 -12.66
N TYR A 125 -6.00 -5.24 -12.04
CA TYR A 125 -7.44 -5.50 -12.12
C TYR A 125 -8.27 -4.32 -11.60
N ALA A 126 -7.83 -3.65 -10.52
CA ALA A 126 -8.50 -2.47 -9.99
C ALA A 126 -8.52 -1.31 -10.99
N GLU A 127 -7.38 -1.00 -11.63
CA GLU A 127 -7.28 0.09 -12.60
C GLU A 127 -8.17 -0.11 -13.84
N HIS A 128 -8.45 -1.38 -14.22
CA HIS A 128 -9.28 -1.72 -15.38
C HIS A 128 -10.76 -1.97 -15.05
N THR A 129 -11.06 -2.23 -13.77
CA THR A 129 -12.42 -2.61 -13.35
C THR A 129 -13.16 -1.47 -12.66
N LEU A 130 -12.51 -0.71 -11.79
CA LEU A 130 -13.14 0.41 -11.08
C LEU A 130 -13.70 1.50 -12.00
N PRO A 131 -13.09 1.84 -13.16
CA PRO A 131 -13.68 2.79 -14.12
C PRO A 131 -15.04 2.40 -14.68
N LYS A 132 -15.49 1.16 -14.45
CA LYS A 132 -16.86 0.74 -14.82
C LYS A 132 -17.92 1.29 -13.85
N ALA A 133 -17.53 1.82 -12.68
CA ALA A 133 -18.46 2.51 -11.80
C ALA A 133 -18.87 3.85 -12.43
N PRO A 134 -20.17 4.04 -12.72
CA PRO A 134 -20.63 5.25 -13.39
C PRO A 134 -20.49 6.46 -12.47
N ALA A 135 -20.25 7.63 -13.04
CA ALA A 135 -20.15 8.92 -12.36
C ALA A 135 -19.03 9.08 -11.33
N THR A 136 -18.09 8.12 -11.21
CA THR A 136 -16.92 8.24 -10.35
C THR A 136 -15.66 8.49 -11.20
N THR A 137 -14.92 9.56 -10.92
CA THR A 137 -13.56 9.72 -11.41
C THR A 137 -12.57 9.05 -10.45
N PHE A 138 -11.45 8.55 -10.98
CA PHE A 138 -10.45 7.87 -10.18
C PHE A 138 -9.08 8.53 -10.32
N THR A 139 -8.36 8.62 -9.20
CA THR A 139 -6.92 8.80 -9.19
C THR A 139 -6.28 7.50 -8.70
N PHE A 140 -5.53 6.84 -9.57
CA PHE A 140 -4.76 5.65 -9.23
C PHE A 140 -3.38 6.07 -8.75
N LEU A 141 -3.13 5.90 -7.45
CA LEU A 141 -1.86 6.22 -6.82
C LEU A 141 -0.95 4.99 -6.87
N ARG A 142 -0.14 4.90 -7.93
CA ARG A 142 0.88 3.86 -8.12
C ARG A 142 2.06 4.14 -7.21
N ALA A 143 2.08 3.52 -6.05
CA ALA A 143 3.16 3.66 -5.10
C ALA A 143 4.33 2.74 -5.45
N ALA A 144 5.56 3.21 -5.28
CA ALA A 144 6.77 2.40 -5.29
C ALA A 144 6.78 1.38 -4.14
N TYR A 145 7.84 0.60 -4.01
CA TYR A 145 8.03 -0.33 -2.89
C TYR A 145 7.98 0.43 -1.55
N PHE A 146 7.16 -0.03 -0.61
CA PHE A 146 7.04 0.65 0.68
C PHE A 146 8.31 0.48 1.50
N MET A 147 8.88 1.59 1.96
CA MET A 147 10.06 1.59 2.84
C MET A 147 9.83 0.77 4.11
N GLU A 148 8.60 0.77 4.62
CA GLU A 148 8.16 0.02 5.79
C GLU A 148 8.26 -1.50 5.60
N ASN A 149 8.33 -2.01 4.36
CA ASN A 149 8.50 -3.44 4.12
C ASN A 149 9.86 -3.96 4.62
N VAL A 150 10.88 -3.12 4.72
CA VAL A 150 12.17 -3.47 5.34
C VAL A 150 11.96 -3.84 6.82
N LEU A 151 11.00 -3.22 7.49
CA LEU A 151 10.68 -3.48 8.90
C LEU A 151 9.99 -4.84 9.12
N ASN A 152 9.52 -5.52 8.07
CA ASN A 152 9.06 -6.90 8.19
C ASN A 152 10.19 -7.85 8.63
N PHE A 153 11.44 -7.43 8.43
CA PHE A 153 12.66 -8.11 8.88
C PHE A 153 13.29 -7.46 10.12
N ALA A 154 12.50 -6.69 10.90
CA ALA A 154 13.04 -6.00 12.08
C ALA A 154 13.67 -6.96 13.09
N TYR A 155 13.14 -8.18 13.24
CA TYR A 155 13.71 -9.16 14.17
C TYR A 155 15.13 -9.59 13.76
N PRO A 156 15.40 -10.16 12.56
CA PRO A 156 16.76 -10.52 12.17
C PRO A 156 17.68 -9.29 12.04
N ILE A 157 17.18 -8.13 11.66
CA ILE A 157 17.96 -6.88 11.68
C ILE A 157 18.43 -6.56 13.10
N LYS A 158 17.52 -6.62 14.10
CA LYS A 158 17.82 -6.27 15.50
C LYS A 158 18.62 -7.32 16.25
N HIS A 159 18.45 -8.60 15.94
CA HIS A 159 19.05 -9.69 16.73
C HIS A 159 20.25 -10.31 16.04
N ASP A 160 20.18 -10.53 14.74
CA ASP A 160 21.18 -11.28 13.99
C ASP A 160 22.12 -10.37 13.18
N GLY A 161 21.79 -9.06 13.04
CA GLY A 161 22.51 -8.14 12.16
C GLY A 161 22.33 -8.45 10.67
N VAL A 162 21.19 -9.02 10.30
CA VAL A 162 20.93 -9.49 8.94
C VAL A 162 19.67 -8.86 8.37
N LEU A 163 19.77 -8.26 7.18
CA LEU A 163 18.63 -7.93 6.33
C LEU A 163 18.58 -8.99 5.21
N PRO A 164 17.63 -9.93 5.23
CA PRO A 164 17.50 -10.94 4.18
C PRO A 164 17.08 -10.32 2.84
N VAL A 165 17.75 -10.71 1.75
CA VAL A 165 17.42 -10.33 0.39
C VAL A 165 17.31 -11.58 -0.45
N PHE A 166 16.15 -11.84 -1.05
CA PHE A 166 15.93 -13.04 -1.83
C PHE A 166 16.24 -12.82 -3.31
N GLY A 167 16.96 -13.76 -3.92
CA GLY A 167 17.22 -13.78 -5.35
C GLY A 167 18.33 -12.85 -5.86
N GLY A 168 18.99 -12.09 -4.97
CA GLY A 168 20.06 -11.17 -5.33
C GLY A 168 19.57 -9.75 -5.62
N GLY A 169 20.46 -8.92 -6.20
CA GLY A 169 20.12 -7.54 -6.51
C GLY A 169 20.22 -6.58 -5.32
N GLU A 170 20.87 -6.99 -4.22
CA GLU A 170 20.95 -6.23 -2.97
C GLU A 170 21.62 -4.86 -3.12
N ALA A 171 22.51 -4.72 -4.12
CA ALA A 171 23.22 -3.48 -4.39
C ALA A 171 22.51 -2.58 -5.41
N TYR A 172 21.52 -3.08 -6.14
CA TYR A 172 20.80 -2.28 -7.15
C TYR A 172 19.81 -1.34 -6.51
N PRO A 173 19.90 -0.01 -6.78
CA PRO A 173 18.89 0.94 -6.31
C PRO A 173 17.56 0.73 -7.05
N PHE A 174 16.46 0.91 -6.33
CA PHE A 174 15.13 0.89 -6.91
C PHE A 174 14.19 1.87 -6.18
N PRO A 175 13.08 2.29 -6.81
CA PRO A 175 12.17 3.23 -6.21
C PRO A 175 11.52 2.65 -4.94
N MET A 176 11.68 3.38 -3.83
CA MET A 176 10.97 3.13 -2.57
C MET A 176 10.21 4.38 -2.16
N VAL A 177 9.14 4.23 -1.37
CA VAL A 177 8.34 5.34 -0.86
C VAL A 177 7.85 5.04 0.56
N ALA A 178 7.82 6.06 1.42
CA ALA A 178 7.25 5.93 2.76
C ALA A 178 5.71 5.97 2.71
N THR A 179 5.06 5.16 3.52
CA THR A 179 3.58 5.13 3.63
C THR A 179 3.01 6.49 4.07
N ARG A 180 3.78 7.27 4.80
CA ARG A 180 3.44 8.66 5.17
C ARG A 180 3.30 9.56 3.94
N ASP A 181 4.23 9.49 2.99
CA ASP A 181 4.14 10.27 1.75
C ASP A 181 2.96 9.82 0.90
N ILE A 182 2.69 8.51 0.83
CA ILE A 182 1.52 7.96 0.15
C ILE A 182 0.24 8.56 0.72
N GLY A 183 0.11 8.58 2.05
CA GLY A 183 -1.07 9.13 2.71
C GLY A 183 -1.27 10.62 2.44
N HIS A 184 -0.21 11.41 2.49
CA HIS A 184 -0.28 12.85 2.17
C HIS A 184 -0.69 13.10 0.72
N VAL A 185 -0.06 12.42 -0.25
CA VAL A 185 -0.39 12.57 -1.68
C VAL A 185 -1.83 12.11 -1.95
N ALA A 186 -2.27 11.02 -1.31
CA ALA A 186 -3.65 10.57 -1.44
C ALA A 186 -4.66 11.60 -0.89
N ALA A 187 -4.35 12.22 0.25
CA ALA A 187 -5.21 13.27 0.81
C ALA A 187 -5.29 14.51 -0.09
N GLU A 188 -4.17 14.97 -0.64
CA GLU A 188 -4.14 16.09 -1.59
C GLU A 188 -4.92 15.74 -2.88
N ALA A 189 -4.77 14.53 -3.40
CA ALA A 189 -5.52 14.06 -4.57
C ALA A 189 -7.04 14.00 -4.31
N LEU A 190 -7.47 13.64 -3.10
CA LEU A 190 -8.89 13.70 -2.70
C LEU A 190 -9.42 15.13 -2.67
N LEU A 191 -8.59 16.10 -2.27
CA LEU A 191 -8.99 17.52 -2.18
C LEU A 191 -8.99 18.22 -3.54
N ALA A 192 -8.27 17.70 -4.52
CA ALA A 192 -8.15 18.25 -5.87
C ALA A 192 -8.52 17.19 -6.93
N PRO A 193 -9.81 16.79 -7.03
CA PRO A 193 -10.24 15.75 -7.96
C PRO A 193 -10.01 16.19 -9.41
N PRO A 194 -9.47 15.30 -10.26
CA PRO A 194 -9.27 15.58 -11.67
C PRO A 194 -10.61 15.51 -12.44
N SER A 195 -10.65 16.13 -13.62
CA SER A 195 -11.82 16.08 -14.52
C SER A 195 -12.01 14.73 -15.22
N ALA A 196 -10.97 13.89 -15.27
CA ALA A 196 -10.97 12.53 -15.84
C ALA A 196 -10.14 11.60 -14.95
N HIS A 197 -10.11 10.30 -15.28
CA HIS A 197 -9.21 9.39 -14.57
C HIS A 197 -7.75 9.82 -14.70
N ALA A 198 -7.01 9.72 -13.60
CA ALA A 198 -5.62 10.15 -13.52
C ALA A 198 -4.74 9.07 -12.83
N TRP A 199 -3.45 9.12 -13.12
CA TRP A 199 -2.44 8.28 -12.49
C TRP A 199 -1.38 9.16 -11.84
N ILE A 200 -0.95 8.77 -10.63
CA ILE A 200 0.17 9.38 -9.92
C ILE A 200 1.16 8.25 -9.62
N GLU A 201 2.36 8.33 -10.17
CA GLU A 201 3.46 7.43 -9.88
C GLU A 201 4.33 8.06 -8.80
N LEU A 202 4.26 7.51 -7.58
CA LEU A 202 4.90 8.09 -6.41
C LEU A 202 6.09 7.26 -5.96
N SER A 203 7.27 7.89 -5.98
CA SER A 203 8.51 7.38 -5.38
C SER A 203 8.97 8.27 -4.23
N GLY A 204 9.93 7.81 -3.43
CA GLY A 204 10.60 8.61 -2.40
C GLY A 204 11.58 9.62 -2.98
N PRO A 205 12.34 10.31 -2.13
CA PRO A 205 13.24 11.40 -2.55
C PRO A 205 14.37 10.92 -3.48
N LYS A 206 14.79 9.67 -3.34
CA LYS A 206 15.74 8.97 -4.22
C LYS A 206 15.41 7.48 -4.30
N GLU A 207 16.10 6.77 -5.15
CA GLU A 207 16.15 5.31 -5.13
C GLU A 207 17.07 4.82 -4.02
N TYR A 208 16.82 3.64 -3.48
CA TYR A 208 17.58 2.99 -2.42
C TYR A 208 17.83 1.54 -2.77
N SER A 209 18.99 1.01 -2.33
CA SER A 209 19.29 -0.41 -2.37
C SER A 209 19.09 -1.06 -0.99
N TYR A 210 19.06 -2.39 -0.93
CA TYR A 210 19.07 -3.11 0.35
C TYR A 210 20.40 -2.95 1.09
N VAL A 211 21.53 -2.75 0.38
CA VAL A 211 22.83 -2.42 0.99
C VAL A 211 22.72 -1.08 1.72
N GLU A 212 22.12 -0.06 1.10
CA GLU A 212 21.89 1.23 1.76
C GLU A 212 20.93 1.08 2.95
N ALA A 213 19.88 0.26 2.82
CA ALA A 213 18.96 -0.02 3.94
C ALA A 213 19.69 -0.67 5.14
N ALA A 214 20.59 -1.61 4.89
CA ALA A 214 21.39 -2.25 5.92
C ALA A 214 22.40 -1.25 6.56
N ALA A 215 23.00 -0.37 5.78
CA ALA A 215 23.89 0.68 6.28
C ALA A 215 23.16 1.68 7.19
N GLU A 216 21.95 2.11 6.80
CA GLU A 216 21.09 2.96 7.65
C GLU A 216 20.71 2.25 8.94
N ALA A 217 20.32 0.96 8.87
CA ALA A 217 20.01 0.16 10.05
C ALA A 217 21.24 0.02 10.98
N SER A 218 22.44 -0.17 10.41
CA SER A 218 23.70 -0.22 11.17
C SER A 218 23.94 1.06 11.96
N THR A 219 23.76 2.20 11.31
CA THR A 219 23.91 3.53 11.92
C THR A 219 22.91 3.73 13.07
N ILE A 220 21.65 3.31 12.88
CA ILE A 220 20.58 3.46 13.87
C ILE A 220 20.82 2.57 15.09
N LEU A 221 21.29 1.33 14.88
CA LEU A 221 21.47 0.34 15.93
C LEU A 221 22.86 0.40 16.60
N GLY A 222 23.82 1.16 16.04
CA GLY A 222 25.19 1.25 16.53
C GLY A 222 25.98 -0.06 16.40
N ARG A 223 25.60 -0.93 15.45
CA ARG A 223 26.25 -2.22 15.18
C ARG A 223 26.11 -2.60 13.72
N GLU A 224 26.93 -3.50 13.24
CA GLU A 224 26.89 -3.96 11.86
C GLU A 224 25.59 -4.71 11.55
N VAL A 225 24.94 -4.31 10.44
CA VAL A 225 23.84 -5.02 9.77
C VAL A 225 24.24 -5.21 8.31
N LYS A 226 24.09 -6.43 7.80
CA LYS A 226 24.43 -6.78 6.42
C LYS A 226 23.19 -7.16 5.62
N ALA A 227 23.08 -6.66 4.40
CA ALA A 227 22.17 -7.22 3.40
C ALA A 227 22.74 -8.58 2.96
N THR A 228 22.01 -9.65 3.28
CA THR A 228 22.47 -11.02 3.04
C THR A 228 21.59 -11.68 1.98
N VAL A 229 22.20 -12.05 0.87
CA VAL A 229 21.48 -12.72 -0.22
C VAL A 229 21.15 -14.16 0.16
N LEU A 230 19.88 -14.50 -0.02
CA LEU A 230 19.35 -15.84 0.11
C LEU A 230 18.87 -16.34 -1.26
N PRO A 231 18.97 -17.66 -1.54
CA PRO A 231 18.39 -18.23 -2.75
C PRO A 231 16.90 -17.89 -2.86
N ILE A 232 16.42 -17.64 -4.09
CA ILE A 232 15.00 -17.33 -4.32
C ILE A 232 14.09 -18.50 -3.85
N ASP A 233 14.57 -19.72 -3.94
CA ASP A 233 13.84 -20.92 -3.50
C ASP A 233 13.64 -20.97 -1.97
N ALA A 234 14.46 -20.26 -1.19
CA ALA A 234 14.29 -20.12 0.26
C ALA A 234 13.14 -19.18 0.63
N MET A 235 12.65 -18.35 -0.30
CA MET A 235 11.66 -17.30 0.01
C MET A 235 10.33 -17.90 0.49
N VAL A 236 9.76 -18.87 -0.23
CA VAL A 236 8.47 -19.46 0.15
C VAL A 236 8.54 -20.16 1.51
N PRO A 237 9.51 -21.06 1.78
CA PRO A 237 9.66 -21.65 3.12
C PRO A 237 9.84 -20.60 4.22
N THR A 238 10.65 -19.57 3.98
CA THR A 238 10.88 -18.51 4.97
C THR A 238 9.60 -17.73 5.27
N LEU A 239 8.87 -17.27 4.24
CA LEU A 239 7.65 -16.51 4.43
C LEU A 239 6.54 -17.36 5.07
N THR A 240 6.45 -18.64 4.75
CA THR A 240 5.48 -19.55 5.39
C THR A 240 5.81 -19.80 6.86
N SER A 241 7.08 -19.88 7.23
CA SER A 241 7.49 -20.06 8.64
C SER A 241 7.12 -18.88 9.54
N ILE A 242 6.95 -17.69 8.97
CA ILE A 242 6.51 -16.48 9.69
C ILE A 242 5.00 -16.18 9.50
N GLY A 243 4.23 -17.17 8.98
CA GLY A 243 2.78 -17.14 9.00
C GLY A 243 2.08 -16.70 7.71
N LEU A 244 2.81 -16.55 6.59
CA LEU A 244 2.15 -16.35 5.30
C LEU A 244 1.62 -17.69 4.76
N SER A 245 0.48 -17.65 4.06
CA SER A 245 0.01 -18.84 3.33
C SER A 245 0.96 -19.17 2.17
N PRO A 246 1.01 -20.43 1.71
CA PRO A 246 1.79 -20.80 0.53
C PRO A 246 1.39 -20.01 -0.73
N ASN A 247 0.11 -19.67 -0.87
CA ASN A 247 -0.37 -18.85 -1.98
C ASN A 247 0.25 -17.44 -1.95
N VAL A 248 0.17 -16.77 -0.81
CA VAL A 248 0.71 -15.42 -0.64
C VAL A 248 2.23 -15.39 -0.78
N ALA A 249 2.92 -16.35 -0.15
CA ALA A 249 4.37 -16.49 -0.27
C ALA A 249 4.82 -16.74 -1.73
N GLY A 250 4.09 -17.57 -2.47
CA GLY A 250 4.32 -17.82 -3.90
C GLY A 250 4.15 -16.56 -4.76
N LEU A 251 3.13 -15.75 -4.48
CA LEU A 251 2.91 -14.47 -5.17
C LEU A 251 4.03 -13.45 -4.88
N TYR A 252 4.54 -13.40 -3.66
CA TYR A 252 5.70 -12.54 -3.34
C TYR A 252 6.98 -13.02 -4.03
N ARG A 253 7.19 -14.33 -4.14
CA ARG A 253 8.28 -14.90 -4.95
C ARG A 253 8.16 -14.45 -6.40
N GLU A 254 6.99 -14.63 -7.04
CA GLU A 254 6.73 -14.19 -8.40
C GLU A 254 7.02 -12.70 -8.60
N MET A 255 6.59 -11.86 -7.66
CA MET A 255 6.89 -10.42 -7.69
C MET A 255 8.39 -10.14 -7.62
N THR A 256 9.13 -10.86 -6.77
CA THR A 256 10.58 -10.70 -6.63
C THR A 256 11.31 -11.13 -7.90
N GLU A 257 10.91 -12.24 -8.50
CA GLU A 257 11.46 -12.70 -9.79
C GLU A 257 11.14 -11.70 -10.93
N ALA A 258 9.93 -11.10 -10.92
CA ALA A 258 9.53 -10.08 -11.88
C ALA A 258 10.38 -8.80 -11.73
N ALA A 259 10.68 -8.41 -10.49
CA ALA A 259 11.57 -7.27 -10.23
C ALA A 259 12.99 -7.52 -10.79
N GLY A 260 13.54 -8.72 -10.57
CA GLY A 260 14.83 -9.13 -11.13
C GLY A 260 14.87 -9.14 -12.67
N LYS A 261 13.71 -9.30 -13.33
CA LYS A 261 13.55 -9.22 -14.78
C LYS A 261 13.24 -7.82 -15.31
N GLY A 262 13.19 -6.80 -14.44
CA GLY A 262 12.86 -5.42 -14.81
C GLY A 262 11.39 -5.19 -15.16
N LEU A 263 10.48 -6.07 -14.76
CA LEU A 263 9.04 -5.92 -15.01
C LEU A 263 8.35 -5.01 -13.98
N VAL A 264 8.95 -4.82 -12.81
CA VAL A 264 8.40 -3.98 -11.73
C VAL A 264 8.99 -2.57 -11.87
N MET A 265 8.41 -1.79 -12.78
CA MET A 265 8.80 -0.42 -13.06
C MET A 265 7.60 0.48 -13.31
N PHE A 266 7.80 1.79 -13.16
CA PHE A 266 6.82 2.80 -13.53
C PHE A 266 6.69 2.93 -15.05
N GLU A 267 5.53 3.43 -15.49
CA GLU A 267 5.23 3.69 -16.91
C GLU A 267 5.62 5.11 -17.35
N GLY A 268 5.90 6.00 -16.38
CA GLY A 268 6.25 7.40 -16.63
C GLY A 268 5.06 8.36 -16.60
N LYS A 269 3.96 7.97 -15.97
CA LYS A 269 2.74 8.79 -15.88
C LYS A 269 2.65 9.53 -14.54
N GLY A 270 2.58 10.87 -14.59
CA GLY A 270 2.28 11.68 -13.40
C GLY A 270 3.29 11.53 -12.28
N SER A 271 4.59 11.42 -12.58
CA SER A 271 5.65 11.15 -11.60
C SER A 271 5.75 12.21 -10.53
N GLN A 272 5.69 11.79 -9.27
CA GLN A 272 5.88 12.61 -8.07
C GLN A 272 6.91 11.98 -7.12
N ARG A 273 7.54 12.83 -6.30
CA ARG A 273 8.48 12.37 -5.28
C ARG A 273 8.02 12.77 -3.87
N GLY A 274 8.07 11.79 -2.98
CA GLY A 274 7.93 11.99 -1.54
C GLY A 274 9.16 12.66 -0.93
N LYS A 275 9.07 12.97 0.36
CA LYS A 275 10.10 13.70 1.11
C LYS A 275 10.72 12.87 2.23
N VAL A 276 10.00 11.84 2.71
CA VAL A 276 10.44 11.00 3.82
C VAL A 276 11.56 10.09 3.33
N THR A 277 12.67 10.07 4.06
CA THR A 277 13.82 9.22 3.73
C THR A 277 13.67 7.81 4.31
N LEU A 278 14.40 6.85 3.73
CA LEU A 278 14.46 5.48 4.27
C LEU A 278 15.01 5.49 5.71
N GLY A 279 16.02 6.32 5.99
CA GLY A 279 16.56 6.47 7.35
C GLY A 279 15.54 6.97 8.37
N ASP A 280 14.60 7.86 7.96
CA ASP A 280 13.53 8.32 8.86
C ASP A 280 12.57 7.17 9.21
N VAL A 281 12.19 6.36 8.21
CA VAL A 281 11.32 5.19 8.41
C VAL A 281 11.97 4.15 9.29
N LEU A 282 13.23 3.80 8.99
CA LEU A 282 13.96 2.80 9.79
C LEU A 282 14.20 3.27 11.22
N ARG A 283 14.48 4.55 11.44
CA ARG A 283 14.67 5.12 12.78
C ARG A 283 13.41 5.04 13.64
N ALA A 284 12.24 5.22 13.01
CA ALA A 284 10.96 5.10 13.70
C ALA A 284 10.59 3.65 14.05
N GLY A 285 11.00 2.66 13.23
CA GLY A 285 10.62 1.25 13.40
C GLY A 285 11.65 0.37 14.08
N LEU A 286 12.95 0.78 14.11
CA LEU A 286 14.04 -0.03 14.72
C LEU A 286 14.42 0.44 16.14
N ARG A 287 14.02 1.61 16.58
CA ARG A 287 14.13 2.05 17.99
C ARG A 287 12.91 1.58 18.79
#